data_a370cc8e8d897e74ec6271c3dc09a5c4
#
_entry.id   a370cc8e8d897e74ec6271c3dc09a5c4
#
_cell.length_a   1.000
_cell.length_b   1.000
_cell.length_c   1.000
_cell.angle_alpha   90.00
_cell.angle_beta   90.00
_cell.angle_gamma   90.00
#
_symmetry.space_group_name_H-M   'P 1'
#
loop_
_entity.id
_entity.type
_entity.pdbx_description
1 polymer ?
#
loop_
_entity_poly.entity_id
_entity_poly.type
_entity_poly.pdbx_seq_one_letter_code
_entity_poly.pdbx_strand_id
1 'polypeptide(L)'
;MLRGRWGFDGVVVSDYFSVAFLQVMHAVAGDRGEAAELALAAGIDVELPTGDAYLAPLAERIRAGLADESLVDRAVLRVLAEKEELGLLDATFEAPPTSIDLDTPAHRDVARRLAEESVVLLANDGTLPLASADRPAPRRIALIGPNADSAEALMGCYSFANHVLAHHPGTPLGFAIPTVAEALRVELPDSELVLVAGAEVEGDDRSGFDAAVDEACRADLAVVVVGDRAGLFGRGTVGEGNDVESLDLPGVQRELVEAIQATGTPVVMVLLTGRPYAVAWAIEGESAPAAVLQAFFPGEEGGSAIAGVLSGRVSPSGRLPVSLPRSAGAQPFSYLHPILGGPSEVTSADPTPVLPFGHGLSYTSFARTGLAVAASEVRAGESFTATVEVRNTGDRDGTDVVQLYARDVQGSVTRPVAQLLGYLRLDLTAGESARVRFEVPTTRLAFTDPRYRRIVEPGAVELWVGPSSAVRETEAAIEIAGPVHHVTIADERYVRTSVEPVGASAGAPAVPERVLEPS
;
A
#
# COMPACT_ATOMS: atom_id res chain seq x y z
N MET A 1 -10.52 26.22 -13.88
CA MET A 1 -11.38 25.02 -13.77
C MET A 1 -12.13 25.02 -12.45
N LEU A 2 -11.47 24.93 -11.30
CA LEU A 2 -12.06 24.84 -9.96
C LEU A 2 -13.09 25.96 -9.68
N ARG A 3 -12.67 27.19 -9.74
CA ARG A 3 -13.52 28.38 -9.47
C ARG A 3 -14.60 28.60 -10.56
N GLY A 4 -14.20 28.60 -11.85
CA GLY A 4 -15.09 29.01 -12.93
C GLY A 4 -16.02 27.91 -13.43
N ARG A 5 -15.54 26.65 -13.56
CA ARG A 5 -16.35 25.56 -14.12
C ARG A 5 -17.08 24.75 -13.05
N TRP A 6 -16.43 24.50 -11.91
CA TRP A 6 -17.02 23.73 -10.82
C TRP A 6 -17.70 24.58 -9.77
N GLY A 7 -17.50 25.91 -9.81
CA GLY A 7 -18.17 26.85 -8.91
C GLY A 7 -17.71 26.77 -7.46
N PHE A 8 -16.52 26.20 -7.21
CA PHE A 8 -15.98 26.10 -5.85
C PHE A 8 -15.65 27.50 -5.32
N ASP A 9 -16.24 27.88 -4.19
CA ASP A 9 -16.09 29.21 -3.59
C ASP A 9 -15.36 29.22 -2.23
N GLY A 10 -15.04 28.07 -1.68
CA GLY A 10 -14.26 27.92 -0.45
C GLY A 10 -12.79 28.35 -0.60
N VAL A 11 -12.03 28.26 0.50
CA VAL A 11 -10.61 28.61 0.56
C VAL A 11 -9.77 27.59 -0.21
N VAL A 12 -8.79 28.07 -0.98
CA VAL A 12 -7.74 27.25 -1.61
C VAL A 12 -6.41 27.60 -1.00
N VAL A 13 -5.78 26.58 -0.40
CA VAL A 13 -4.45 26.69 0.23
C VAL A 13 -3.41 26.12 -0.73
N SER A 14 -2.26 26.78 -0.84
CA SER A 14 -1.16 26.26 -1.66
C SER A 14 -0.51 25.05 -1.00
N ASP A 15 0.16 24.24 -1.79
CA ASP A 15 1.20 23.36 -1.28
C ASP A 15 2.43 24.17 -0.82
N TYR A 16 3.33 23.55 -0.06
CA TYR A 16 4.50 24.20 0.51
C TYR A 16 5.41 24.78 -0.57
N PHE A 17 5.71 26.07 -0.43
CA PHE A 17 6.57 26.84 -1.33
C PHE A 17 6.09 26.93 -2.78
N SER A 18 4.93 26.37 -3.15
CA SER A 18 4.49 26.27 -4.54
C SER A 18 4.23 27.63 -5.19
N VAL A 19 3.87 28.66 -4.42
CA VAL A 19 3.77 30.04 -4.94
C VAL A 19 5.16 30.58 -5.30
N ALA A 20 6.15 30.40 -4.42
CA ALA A 20 7.54 30.81 -4.70
C ALA A 20 8.15 30.04 -5.88
N PHE A 21 7.71 28.77 -6.11
CA PHE A 21 8.17 27.94 -7.22
C PHE A 21 7.77 28.50 -8.60
N LEU A 22 6.74 29.32 -8.70
CA LEU A 22 6.41 30.01 -9.95
C LEU A 22 7.58 30.88 -10.43
N GLN A 23 8.37 31.44 -9.51
CA GLN A 23 9.61 32.15 -9.83
C GLN A 23 10.79 31.19 -9.98
N VAL A 24 11.13 30.43 -8.90
CA VAL A 24 12.45 29.78 -8.79
C VAL A 24 12.57 28.47 -9.55
N MET A 25 11.46 27.75 -9.78
CA MET A 25 11.47 26.46 -10.48
C MET A 25 10.82 26.51 -11.86
N HIS A 26 9.76 27.32 -12.00
CA HIS A 26 8.98 27.35 -13.25
C HIS A 26 9.31 28.55 -14.13
N ALA A 27 9.98 29.57 -13.57
CA ALA A 27 10.40 30.79 -14.31
C ALA A 27 9.22 31.46 -15.06
N VAL A 28 7.99 31.41 -14.49
CA VAL A 28 6.79 32.06 -15.04
C VAL A 28 6.49 33.40 -14.36
N ALA A 29 7.26 33.74 -13.30
CA ALA A 29 7.24 35.03 -12.62
C ALA A 29 8.68 35.58 -12.52
N GLY A 30 8.86 36.86 -12.65
CA GLY A 30 10.15 37.52 -12.56
C GLY A 30 10.63 37.71 -11.11
N ASP A 31 9.70 37.86 -10.19
CA ASP A 31 9.94 37.97 -8.75
C ASP A 31 8.82 37.30 -7.93
N ARG A 32 9.00 37.23 -6.59
CA ARG A 32 8.03 36.60 -5.69
C ARG A 32 6.71 37.40 -5.58
N GLY A 33 6.75 38.71 -5.75
CA GLY A 33 5.54 39.54 -5.75
C GLY A 33 4.68 39.28 -6.98
N GLU A 34 5.28 39.09 -8.16
CA GLU A 34 4.58 38.66 -9.36
C GLU A 34 4.04 37.23 -9.25
N ALA A 35 4.81 36.33 -8.65
CA ALA A 35 4.35 34.98 -8.33
C ALA A 35 3.09 34.99 -7.45
N ALA A 36 3.09 35.85 -6.42
CA ALA A 36 1.94 36.04 -5.53
C ALA A 36 0.71 36.57 -6.29
N GLU A 37 0.88 37.58 -7.12
CA GLU A 37 -0.20 38.14 -7.93
C GLU A 37 -0.82 37.09 -8.85
N LEU A 38 0.01 36.32 -9.56
CA LEU A 38 -0.44 35.23 -10.44
C LEU A 38 -1.25 34.16 -9.67
N ALA A 39 -0.75 33.76 -8.50
CA ALA A 39 -1.40 32.76 -7.67
C ALA A 39 -2.76 33.25 -7.12
N LEU A 40 -2.83 34.48 -6.60
CA LEU A 40 -4.07 35.12 -6.15
C LEU A 40 -5.07 35.29 -7.29
N ALA A 41 -4.61 35.71 -8.47
CA ALA A 41 -5.46 35.85 -9.65
C ALA A 41 -6.06 34.50 -10.07
N ALA A 42 -5.27 33.41 -9.96
CA ALA A 42 -5.73 32.05 -10.22
C ALA A 42 -6.70 31.52 -9.15
N GLY A 43 -6.76 32.16 -7.97
CA GLY A 43 -7.69 31.82 -6.88
C GLY A 43 -7.09 30.98 -5.76
N ILE A 44 -5.79 31.02 -5.55
CA ILE A 44 -5.11 30.49 -4.36
C ILE A 44 -5.17 31.57 -3.29
N ASP A 45 -5.80 31.27 -2.15
CA ASP A 45 -6.12 32.29 -1.13
C ASP A 45 -5.09 32.33 0.01
N VAL A 46 -4.41 31.20 0.29
CA VAL A 46 -3.45 31.05 1.40
C VAL A 46 -2.15 30.42 0.87
N GLU A 47 -1.01 31.02 1.23
CA GLU A 47 0.32 30.47 0.95
C GLU A 47 0.85 29.67 2.15
N LEU A 48 1.48 28.54 1.89
CA LEU A 48 2.18 27.70 2.86
C LEU A 48 3.66 27.46 2.47
N PRO A 49 4.52 27.12 3.45
CA PRO A 49 4.31 27.10 4.91
C PRO A 49 4.54 28.47 5.53
N THR A 50 5.13 29.39 4.81
CA THR A 50 5.47 30.76 5.18
C THR A 50 4.89 31.73 4.17
N GLY A 51 4.93 33.02 4.44
CA GLY A 51 4.46 34.04 3.49
C GLY A 51 5.57 34.57 2.57
N ASP A 52 6.37 33.71 2.02
CA ASP A 52 7.54 34.07 1.19
C ASP A 52 7.20 34.96 0.00
N ALA A 53 6.00 34.78 -0.56
CA ALA A 53 5.49 35.58 -1.67
C ALA A 53 4.35 36.52 -1.22
N TYR A 54 3.41 36.06 -0.37
CA TYR A 54 2.20 36.79 -0.01
C TYR A 54 2.43 37.89 1.04
N LEU A 55 3.50 37.89 1.82
CA LEU A 55 3.77 38.93 2.81
C LEU A 55 4.46 40.16 2.19
N ALA A 56 5.74 40.37 2.46
CA ALA A 56 6.46 41.58 2.05
C ALA A 56 6.49 41.77 0.53
N PRO A 57 6.79 40.76 -0.32
CA PRO A 57 6.88 40.96 -1.76
C PRO A 57 5.57 41.42 -2.40
N LEU A 58 4.44 40.82 -2.02
CA LEU A 58 3.13 41.23 -2.50
C LEU A 58 2.74 42.62 -2.00
N ALA A 59 2.96 42.90 -0.71
CA ALA A 59 2.65 44.21 -0.13
C ALA A 59 3.45 45.36 -0.77
N GLU A 60 4.71 45.12 -1.12
CA GLU A 60 5.54 46.10 -1.83
C GLU A 60 5.02 46.34 -3.25
N ARG A 61 4.59 45.27 -3.95
CA ARG A 61 4.04 45.33 -5.29
C ARG A 61 2.72 46.09 -5.33
N ILE A 62 1.82 45.90 -4.34
CA ILE A 62 0.57 46.64 -4.19
C ILE A 62 0.84 48.13 -3.93
N ARG A 63 1.75 48.45 -2.99
CA ARG A 63 2.13 49.83 -2.68
C ARG A 63 2.74 50.56 -3.88
N ALA A 64 3.42 49.84 -4.76
CA ALA A 64 3.97 50.35 -6.01
C ALA A 64 2.92 50.50 -7.12
N GLY A 65 1.65 50.08 -6.88
CA GLY A 65 0.57 50.11 -7.88
C GLY A 65 0.75 49.10 -9.00
N LEU A 66 1.53 48.04 -8.78
CA LEU A 66 1.81 46.98 -9.75
C LEU A 66 0.89 45.77 -9.61
N ALA A 67 0.18 45.61 -8.48
CA ALA A 67 -0.79 44.56 -8.24
C ALA A 67 -2.09 45.14 -7.69
N ASP A 68 -3.22 44.49 -8.01
CA ASP A 68 -4.56 44.89 -7.56
C ASP A 68 -4.83 44.35 -6.14
N GLU A 69 -5.01 45.24 -5.17
CA GLU A 69 -5.32 44.92 -3.77
C GLU A 69 -6.63 44.13 -3.64
N SER A 70 -7.57 44.28 -4.56
CA SER A 70 -8.84 43.53 -4.54
C SER A 70 -8.66 42.01 -4.60
N LEU A 71 -7.53 41.53 -5.12
CA LEU A 71 -7.18 40.10 -5.11
C LEU A 71 -6.94 39.59 -3.67
N VAL A 72 -6.28 40.42 -2.84
CA VAL A 72 -6.03 40.13 -1.42
C VAL A 72 -7.35 40.19 -0.64
N ASP A 73 -8.14 41.25 -0.85
CA ASP A 73 -9.44 41.41 -0.18
C ASP A 73 -10.34 40.18 -0.43
N ARG A 74 -10.39 39.71 -1.66
CA ARG A 74 -11.16 38.53 -2.05
C ARG A 74 -10.68 37.27 -1.30
N ALA A 75 -9.36 37.05 -1.20
CA ALA A 75 -8.78 35.91 -0.49
C ALA A 75 -9.07 35.98 1.02
N VAL A 76 -8.90 37.16 1.61
CA VAL A 76 -9.20 37.41 3.03
C VAL A 76 -10.68 37.18 3.33
N LEU A 77 -11.57 37.69 2.48
CA LEU A 77 -13.01 37.51 2.67
C LEU A 77 -13.42 36.04 2.63
N ARG A 78 -12.82 35.21 1.78
CA ARG A 78 -13.08 33.76 1.76
C ARG A 78 -12.64 33.10 3.08
N VAL A 79 -11.43 33.40 3.55
CA VAL A 79 -10.94 32.85 4.82
C VAL A 79 -11.82 33.29 5.98
N LEU A 80 -12.27 34.55 6.01
CA LEU A 80 -13.15 35.07 7.06
C LEU A 80 -14.55 34.44 7.00
N ALA A 81 -15.12 34.28 5.79
CA ALA A 81 -16.42 33.63 5.60
C ALA A 81 -16.39 32.17 6.07
N GLU A 82 -15.34 31.41 5.74
CA GLU A 82 -15.18 30.03 6.21
C GLU A 82 -15.02 29.95 7.74
N LYS A 83 -14.26 30.87 8.34
CA LYS A 83 -14.18 31.00 9.80
C LYS A 83 -15.51 31.32 10.45
N GLU A 84 -16.33 32.19 9.84
CA GLU A 84 -17.68 32.53 10.30
C GLU A 84 -18.61 31.31 10.23
N GLU A 85 -18.62 30.60 9.10
CA GLU A 85 -19.42 29.38 8.91
C GLU A 85 -19.07 28.29 9.92
N LEU A 86 -17.79 28.17 10.29
CA LEU A 86 -17.30 27.25 11.32
C LEU A 86 -17.53 27.75 12.75
N GLY A 87 -18.09 28.94 12.95
CA GLY A 87 -18.32 29.56 14.26
C GLY A 87 -17.03 30.02 14.96
N LEU A 88 -15.89 30.07 14.27
CA LEU A 88 -14.59 30.38 14.85
C LEU A 88 -14.45 31.86 15.23
N LEU A 89 -15.24 32.76 14.64
CA LEU A 89 -15.20 34.18 14.95
C LEU A 89 -15.88 34.52 16.31
N ASP A 90 -16.89 33.74 16.70
CA ASP A 90 -17.66 33.91 17.93
C ASP A 90 -17.29 32.90 19.02
N ALA A 91 -16.41 31.94 18.70
CA ALA A 91 -16.04 30.88 19.62
C ALA A 91 -15.19 31.40 20.79
N THR A 92 -15.57 31.01 21.98
CA THR A 92 -14.69 31.05 23.16
C THR A 92 -13.95 29.72 23.22
N PHE A 93 -12.65 29.77 23.06
CA PHE A 93 -11.82 28.55 23.12
C PHE A 93 -11.53 28.24 24.59
N GLU A 94 -11.82 27.01 24.98
CA GLU A 94 -11.35 26.48 26.26
C GLU A 94 -9.81 26.36 26.23
N ALA A 95 -9.19 26.38 27.40
CA ALA A 95 -7.76 26.11 27.50
C ALA A 95 -7.49 24.69 26.93
N PRO A 96 -6.45 24.51 26.12
CA PRO A 96 -6.13 23.18 25.60
C PRO A 96 -5.88 22.22 26.77
N PRO A 97 -6.18 20.94 26.62
CA PRO A 97 -5.90 19.95 27.66
C PRO A 97 -4.40 19.97 28.00
N THR A 98 -4.09 19.81 29.29
CA THR A 98 -2.70 19.85 29.80
C THR A 98 -1.87 18.62 29.36
N SER A 99 -2.55 17.55 28.98
CA SER A 99 -1.93 16.36 28.40
C SER A 99 -2.87 15.75 27.36
N ILE A 100 -2.30 15.30 26.26
CA ILE A 100 -3.02 14.56 25.22
C ILE A 100 -2.31 13.22 25.09
N ASP A 101 -3.03 12.12 25.31
CA ASP A 101 -2.52 10.77 25.07
C ASP A 101 -2.83 10.40 23.61
N LEU A 102 -1.80 10.39 22.78
CA LEU A 102 -1.89 10.00 21.35
C LEU A 102 -1.54 8.52 21.11
N ASP A 103 -1.10 7.82 22.16
CA ASP A 103 -0.65 6.43 22.12
C ASP A 103 -1.49 5.55 23.07
N THR A 104 -2.81 5.67 22.98
CA THR A 104 -3.72 4.90 23.83
C THR A 104 -3.71 3.40 23.49
N PRO A 105 -4.02 2.50 24.46
CA PRO A 105 -4.16 1.07 24.17
C PRO A 105 -5.13 0.77 23.01
N ALA A 106 -6.18 1.55 22.83
CA ALA A 106 -7.13 1.39 21.73
C ALA A 106 -6.51 1.73 20.36
N HIS A 107 -5.67 2.79 20.30
CA HIS A 107 -4.92 3.11 19.07
C HIS A 107 -3.89 2.02 18.76
N ARG A 108 -3.18 1.53 19.77
CA ARG A 108 -2.24 0.41 19.64
C ARG A 108 -2.90 -0.86 19.11
N ASP A 109 -4.10 -1.20 19.59
CA ASP A 109 -4.85 -2.36 19.11
C ASP A 109 -5.23 -2.22 17.62
N VAL A 110 -5.57 -1.03 17.15
CA VAL A 110 -5.84 -0.78 15.73
C VAL A 110 -4.54 -0.89 14.92
N ALA A 111 -3.46 -0.23 15.36
CA ALA A 111 -2.15 -0.29 14.72
C ALA A 111 -1.64 -1.73 14.60
N ARG A 112 -1.75 -2.52 15.69
CA ARG A 112 -1.34 -3.93 15.70
C ARG A 112 -2.13 -4.76 14.70
N ARG A 113 -3.46 -4.64 14.66
CA ARG A 113 -4.29 -5.38 13.69
C ARG A 113 -3.95 -4.99 12.25
N LEU A 114 -3.77 -3.70 11.97
CA LEU A 114 -3.37 -3.23 10.64
C LEU A 114 -1.99 -3.79 10.25
N ALA A 115 -1.02 -3.78 11.15
CA ALA A 115 0.30 -4.33 10.91
C ALA A 115 0.24 -5.85 10.66
N GLU A 116 -0.45 -6.62 11.51
CA GLU A 116 -0.60 -8.08 11.37
C GLU A 116 -1.31 -8.47 10.05
N GLU A 117 -2.33 -7.71 9.64
CA GLU A 117 -3.08 -7.93 8.40
C GLU A 117 -2.34 -7.47 7.13
N SER A 118 -1.32 -6.62 7.27
CA SER A 118 -0.57 -6.06 6.14
C SER A 118 0.66 -6.88 5.73
N VAL A 119 1.22 -7.71 6.63
CA VAL A 119 2.37 -8.54 6.30
C VAL A 119 2.00 -9.56 5.22
N VAL A 120 2.77 -9.59 4.14
CA VAL A 120 2.57 -10.49 3.00
C VAL A 120 3.61 -11.60 3.02
N LEU A 121 3.18 -12.84 3.10
CA LEU A 121 4.04 -14.00 2.87
C LEU A 121 4.17 -14.22 1.36
N LEU A 122 5.36 -13.97 0.81
CA LEU A 122 5.63 -14.04 -0.62
C LEU A 122 5.95 -15.44 -1.09
N ALA A 123 6.79 -16.16 -0.33
CA ALA A 123 7.22 -17.53 -0.60
C ALA A 123 7.45 -18.28 0.71
N ASN A 124 7.23 -19.59 0.70
CA ASN A 124 7.47 -20.46 1.85
C ASN A 124 7.57 -21.92 1.38
N ASP A 125 8.68 -22.58 1.67
CA ASP A 125 8.89 -24.00 1.39
C ASP A 125 8.34 -24.94 2.49
N GLY A 126 7.70 -24.36 3.53
CA GLY A 126 7.22 -25.05 4.72
C GLY A 126 8.09 -24.76 5.96
N THR A 127 9.12 -23.93 5.85
CA THR A 127 9.95 -23.50 7.00
C THR A 127 9.14 -22.65 7.97
N LEU A 128 8.26 -21.81 7.49
CA LEU A 128 7.31 -21.06 8.33
C LEU A 128 5.96 -21.78 8.47
N PRO A 129 5.30 -21.63 9.63
CA PRO A 129 5.74 -20.90 10.84
C PRO A 129 6.90 -21.58 11.55
N LEU A 130 7.72 -20.81 12.28
CA LEU A 130 8.89 -21.32 13.01
C LEU A 130 8.53 -22.32 14.10
N ALA A 131 7.32 -22.23 14.65
CA ALA A 131 6.80 -23.18 15.63
C ALA A 131 5.39 -23.65 15.23
N SER A 132 5.09 -24.92 15.53
CA SER A 132 3.75 -25.50 15.39
C SER A 132 3.52 -26.55 16.49
N ALA A 133 2.32 -27.12 16.57
CA ALA A 133 2.02 -28.18 17.54
C ALA A 133 2.99 -29.38 17.45
N ASP A 134 3.46 -29.68 16.24
CA ASP A 134 4.32 -30.83 15.93
C ASP A 134 5.81 -30.45 15.71
N ARG A 135 6.13 -29.16 15.72
CA ARG A 135 7.49 -28.65 15.47
C ARG A 135 7.85 -27.55 16.47
N PRO A 136 8.79 -27.79 17.39
CA PRO A 136 9.28 -26.75 18.29
C PRO A 136 10.02 -25.66 17.52
N ALA A 137 10.09 -24.47 18.11
CA ALA A 137 10.89 -23.37 17.56
C ALA A 137 12.38 -23.75 17.46
N PRO A 138 13.14 -23.19 16.52
CA PRO A 138 14.59 -23.35 16.43
C PRO A 138 15.25 -22.94 17.76
N ARG A 139 16.28 -23.68 18.20
CA ARG A 139 16.98 -23.37 19.45
C ARG A 139 17.87 -22.16 19.33
N ARG A 140 18.52 -22.01 18.17
CA ARG A 140 19.42 -20.90 17.88
C ARG A 140 19.03 -20.26 16.56
N ILE A 141 18.77 -18.98 16.60
CA ILE A 141 18.38 -18.16 15.43
C ILE A 141 19.45 -17.08 15.25
N ALA A 142 20.08 -17.04 14.08
CA ALA A 142 20.89 -15.93 13.64
C ALA A 142 19.96 -14.83 13.09
N LEU A 143 19.84 -13.72 13.81
CA LEU A 143 19.07 -12.56 13.36
C LEU A 143 20.02 -11.56 12.71
N ILE A 144 19.97 -11.45 11.40
CA ILE A 144 20.97 -10.74 10.60
C ILE A 144 20.31 -9.62 9.80
N GLY A 145 21.06 -8.58 9.53
CA GLY A 145 20.66 -7.50 8.64
C GLY A 145 20.56 -6.14 9.30
N PRO A 146 20.72 -5.06 8.52
CA PRO A 146 20.76 -3.68 9.02
C PRO A 146 19.44 -3.24 9.68
N ASN A 147 18.32 -3.82 9.25
CA ASN A 147 17.00 -3.45 9.72
C ASN A 147 16.47 -4.35 10.86
N ALA A 148 17.26 -5.34 11.31
CA ALA A 148 16.80 -6.30 12.32
C ALA A 148 16.52 -5.65 13.69
N ASP A 149 17.30 -4.65 14.07
CA ASP A 149 17.20 -3.95 15.37
C ASP A 149 17.11 -2.43 15.17
N SER A 150 16.24 -2.00 14.24
CA SER A 150 15.99 -0.60 13.95
C SER A 150 14.49 -0.31 14.04
N ALA A 151 14.10 0.61 14.92
CA ALA A 151 12.73 1.10 15.04
C ALA A 151 12.37 1.97 13.83
N GLU A 152 13.32 2.76 13.34
CA GLU A 152 13.14 3.64 12.18
C GLU A 152 12.86 2.85 10.90
N ALA A 153 13.40 1.62 10.78
CA ALA A 153 13.18 0.75 9.62
C ALA A 153 11.72 0.29 9.48
N LEU A 154 10.92 0.36 10.54
CA LEU A 154 9.50 0.03 10.53
C LEU A 154 8.61 1.20 10.11
N MET A 155 9.17 2.41 9.98
CA MET A 155 8.43 3.66 9.85
C MET A 155 8.65 4.32 8.48
N GLY A 156 7.59 4.90 7.92
CA GLY A 156 7.67 5.66 6.68
C GLY A 156 8.40 7.00 6.80
N CYS A 157 8.72 7.63 5.68
CA CYS A 157 9.56 8.83 5.61
C CYS A 157 8.96 10.06 6.30
N TYR A 158 7.63 10.18 6.37
CA TYR A 158 6.94 11.28 7.06
C TYR A 158 6.60 10.98 8.52
N SER A 159 7.03 9.83 9.04
CA SER A 159 6.84 9.52 10.46
C SER A 159 7.62 10.48 11.35
N PHE A 160 7.18 10.62 12.61
CA PHE A 160 7.92 11.40 13.60
C PHE A 160 9.37 10.92 13.73
N ALA A 161 9.58 9.60 13.75
CA ALA A 161 10.91 8.98 13.86
C ALA A 161 11.84 9.39 12.71
N ASN A 162 11.38 9.33 11.46
CA ASN A 162 12.23 9.53 10.28
C ASN A 162 12.25 10.98 9.78
N HIS A 163 11.24 11.77 10.10
CA HIS A 163 11.16 13.17 9.66
C HIS A 163 11.56 14.14 10.77
N VAL A 164 10.85 14.12 11.91
CA VAL A 164 11.07 15.12 12.96
C VAL A 164 12.39 14.88 13.68
N LEU A 165 12.68 13.64 14.09
CA LEU A 165 13.93 13.35 14.81
C LEU A 165 15.18 13.58 13.97
N ALA A 166 15.11 13.41 12.64
CA ALA A 166 16.21 13.74 11.74
C ALA A 166 16.60 15.25 11.78
N HIS A 167 15.64 16.13 12.06
CA HIS A 167 15.86 17.57 12.18
C HIS A 167 16.08 18.03 13.64
N HIS A 168 15.62 17.24 14.61
CA HIS A 168 15.69 17.54 16.04
C HIS A 168 16.33 16.39 16.82
N PRO A 169 17.61 16.08 16.56
CA PRO A 169 18.30 14.97 17.21
C PRO A 169 18.33 15.19 18.73
N GLY A 170 18.04 14.15 19.50
CA GLY A 170 17.96 14.21 20.96
C GLY A 170 16.56 14.49 21.51
N THR A 171 15.56 14.76 20.67
CA THR A 171 14.16 14.73 21.09
C THR A 171 13.74 13.29 21.36
N PRO A 172 13.14 12.97 22.51
CA PRO A 172 12.68 11.61 22.78
C PRO A 172 11.55 11.23 21.82
N LEU A 173 11.50 9.98 21.41
CA LEU A 173 10.44 9.45 20.54
C LEU A 173 9.05 9.60 21.17
N GLY A 174 8.95 9.46 22.50
CA GLY A 174 7.73 9.66 23.26
C GLY A 174 6.82 8.42 23.34
N PHE A 175 7.06 7.42 22.51
CA PHE A 175 6.34 6.13 22.49
C PHE A 175 7.30 5.01 22.10
N ALA A 176 6.90 3.75 22.33
CA ALA A 176 7.76 2.60 22.02
C ALA A 176 7.45 2.08 20.60
N ILE A 177 8.50 1.77 19.85
CA ILE A 177 8.43 1.03 18.58
C ILE A 177 9.31 -0.21 18.75
N PRO A 178 8.76 -1.37 19.17
CA PRO A 178 9.54 -2.59 19.32
C PRO A 178 10.16 -2.99 17.98
N THR A 179 11.49 -3.20 17.99
CA THR A 179 12.20 -3.68 16.79
C THR A 179 11.83 -5.13 16.48
N VAL A 180 12.19 -5.64 15.30
CA VAL A 180 12.01 -7.07 14.98
C VAL A 180 12.79 -7.93 15.97
N ALA A 181 13.99 -7.52 16.37
CA ALA A 181 14.82 -8.22 17.34
C ALA A 181 14.16 -8.28 18.73
N GLU A 182 13.63 -7.18 19.22
CA GLU A 182 12.94 -7.13 20.51
C GLU A 182 11.68 -7.99 20.51
N ALA A 183 10.87 -7.86 19.45
CA ALA A 183 9.62 -8.60 19.31
C ALA A 183 9.86 -10.11 19.20
N LEU A 184 10.86 -10.56 18.44
CA LEU A 184 11.20 -11.98 18.34
C LEU A 184 11.68 -12.57 19.68
N ARG A 185 12.41 -11.81 20.50
CA ARG A 185 12.79 -12.27 21.85
C ARG A 185 11.58 -12.51 22.75
N VAL A 186 10.53 -11.69 22.60
CA VAL A 186 9.28 -11.87 23.35
C VAL A 186 8.47 -13.05 22.80
N GLU A 187 8.41 -13.19 21.49
CA GLU A 187 7.60 -14.22 20.81
C GLU A 187 8.21 -15.63 20.91
N LEU A 188 9.56 -15.72 20.94
CA LEU A 188 10.32 -16.99 21.00
C LEU A 188 11.27 -17.00 22.20
N PRO A 189 10.74 -17.02 23.44
CA PRO A 189 11.56 -16.85 24.66
C PRO A 189 12.54 -17.99 24.91
N ASP A 190 12.29 -19.17 24.36
CA ASP A 190 13.15 -20.37 24.52
C ASP A 190 14.23 -20.46 23.42
N SER A 191 14.24 -19.55 22.45
CA SER A 191 15.24 -19.50 21.38
C SER A 191 16.38 -18.55 21.73
N GLU A 192 17.62 -18.98 21.50
CA GLU A 192 18.78 -18.09 21.55
C GLU A 192 18.82 -17.25 20.26
N LEU A 193 18.57 -15.95 20.38
CA LEU A 193 18.66 -15.01 19.26
C LEU A 193 19.99 -14.27 19.30
N VAL A 194 20.81 -14.43 18.27
CA VAL A 194 22.08 -13.73 18.11
C VAL A 194 21.97 -12.73 16.99
N LEU A 195 22.15 -11.45 17.34
CA LEU A 195 22.01 -10.33 16.42
C LEU A 195 23.36 -9.98 15.79
N VAL A 196 23.38 -9.86 14.44
CA VAL A 196 24.53 -9.42 13.65
C VAL A 196 24.05 -8.49 12.54
N ALA A 197 24.54 -7.27 12.45
CA ALA A 197 24.13 -6.36 11.39
C ALA A 197 24.55 -6.85 9.99
N GLY A 198 25.74 -7.38 9.84
CA GLY A 198 26.29 -7.92 8.60
C GLY A 198 26.67 -6.87 7.57
N ALA A 199 25.78 -5.88 7.31
CA ALA A 199 25.99 -4.75 6.43
C ALA A 199 25.23 -3.53 6.92
N GLU A 200 25.50 -2.38 6.33
CA GLU A 200 24.65 -1.18 6.41
C GLU A 200 23.55 -1.25 5.35
N VAL A 201 22.53 -0.37 5.47
CA VAL A 201 21.46 -0.27 4.45
C VAL A 201 22.04 0.18 3.10
N GLU A 202 23.00 1.11 3.12
CA GLU A 202 23.65 1.69 1.94
C GLU A 202 25.16 1.49 1.99
N GLY A 203 25.81 1.66 0.85
CA GLY A 203 27.26 1.56 0.75
C GLY A 203 27.74 0.18 0.32
N ASP A 204 29.06 0.02 0.28
CA ASP A 204 29.74 -1.15 -0.27
C ASP A 204 30.59 -1.90 0.77
N ASP A 205 30.45 -1.58 2.06
CA ASP A 205 31.19 -2.21 3.14
C ASP A 205 30.69 -3.63 3.41
N ARG A 206 31.59 -4.60 3.28
CA ARG A 206 31.36 -6.04 3.53
C ARG A 206 32.09 -6.54 4.76
N SER A 207 32.65 -5.68 5.57
CA SER A 207 33.47 -6.06 6.75
C SER A 207 32.68 -6.88 7.78
N GLY A 208 31.35 -6.75 7.79
CA GLY A 208 30.46 -7.52 8.66
C GLY A 208 30.06 -8.90 8.13
N PHE A 209 30.37 -9.24 6.87
CA PHE A 209 29.92 -10.50 6.25
C PHE A 209 30.46 -11.73 6.94
N ASP A 210 31.75 -11.76 7.28
CA ASP A 210 32.36 -12.93 7.94
C ASP A 210 31.66 -13.24 9.26
N ALA A 211 31.34 -12.22 10.06
CA ALA A 211 30.63 -12.40 11.32
C ALA A 211 29.20 -12.92 11.12
N ALA A 212 28.49 -12.44 10.09
CA ALA A 212 27.15 -12.88 9.75
C ALA A 212 27.13 -14.33 9.25
N VAL A 213 28.07 -14.70 8.38
CA VAL A 213 28.24 -16.06 7.87
C VAL A 213 28.61 -17.03 9.00
N ASP A 214 29.58 -16.64 9.87
CA ASP A 214 29.97 -17.44 11.02
C ASP A 214 28.81 -17.72 11.97
N GLU A 215 27.95 -16.73 12.21
CA GLU A 215 26.80 -16.92 13.08
C GLU A 215 25.72 -17.76 12.39
N ALA A 216 25.46 -17.55 11.11
CA ALA A 216 24.54 -18.38 10.32
C ALA A 216 24.96 -19.86 10.35
N CYS A 217 26.25 -20.17 10.22
CA CYS A 217 26.77 -21.54 10.30
C CYS A 217 26.53 -22.20 11.67
N ARG A 218 26.34 -21.43 12.75
CA ARG A 218 26.08 -21.93 14.11
C ARG A 218 24.60 -22.04 14.44
N ALA A 219 23.75 -21.45 13.64
CA ALA A 219 22.33 -21.36 13.89
C ALA A 219 21.55 -22.50 13.23
N ASP A 220 20.38 -22.82 13.79
CA ASP A 220 19.42 -23.73 13.16
C ASP A 220 18.70 -23.06 12.00
N LEU A 221 18.62 -21.71 12.03
CA LEU A 221 17.92 -20.88 11.06
C LEU A 221 18.48 -19.45 11.09
N ALA A 222 18.54 -18.80 9.94
CA ALA A 222 18.83 -17.37 9.81
C ALA A 222 17.57 -16.59 9.43
N VAL A 223 17.23 -15.56 10.23
CA VAL A 223 16.24 -14.53 9.86
C VAL A 223 17.00 -13.31 9.38
N VAL A 224 16.86 -12.96 8.11
CA VAL A 224 17.62 -11.87 7.49
C VAL A 224 16.68 -10.71 7.17
N VAL A 225 16.83 -9.59 7.90
CA VAL A 225 15.97 -8.41 7.79
C VAL A 225 16.68 -7.33 7.01
N VAL A 226 16.23 -7.10 5.79
CA VAL A 226 16.83 -6.19 4.80
C VAL A 226 15.80 -5.23 4.22
N GLY A 227 16.26 -4.21 3.52
CA GLY A 227 15.37 -3.26 2.84
C GLY A 227 15.87 -1.84 2.86
N ASP A 228 14.94 -0.93 3.06
CA ASP A 228 15.15 0.51 2.96
C ASP A 228 15.46 1.17 4.31
N ARG A 229 16.02 2.37 4.21
CA ARG A 229 15.94 3.41 5.22
C ARG A 229 15.05 4.53 4.68
N ALA A 230 13.87 4.70 5.27
CA ALA A 230 12.94 5.75 4.88
C ALA A 230 13.42 7.12 5.36
N GLY A 231 13.42 8.12 4.47
CA GLY A 231 13.84 9.48 4.77
C GLY A 231 13.34 10.44 3.69
N LEU A 232 13.67 11.74 3.83
CA LEU A 232 13.27 12.79 2.90
C LEU A 232 14.50 13.49 2.34
N PHE A 233 14.41 13.89 1.07
CA PHE A 233 15.36 14.80 0.41
C PHE A 233 16.82 14.36 0.52
N GLY A 234 17.12 13.14 0.12
CA GLY A 234 18.47 12.57 0.12
C GLY A 234 18.94 11.99 1.46
N ARG A 235 18.06 11.82 2.45
CA ARG A 235 18.39 11.27 3.78
C ARG A 235 18.03 9.81 3.97
N GLY A 236 17.72 9.09 2.91
CA GLY A 236 17.36 7.69 2.93
C GLY A 236 17.44 7.06 1.56
N THR A 237 17.08 5.80 1.46
CA THR A 237 17.03 5.05 0.20
C THR A 237 15.65 5.13 -0.47
N VAL A 238 14.61 5.52 0.29
CA VAL A 238 13.24 5.67 -0.18
C VAL A 238 12.55 6.83 0.56
N GLY A 239 11.56 7.42 -0.07
CA GLY A 239 10.82 8.58 0.39
C GLY A 239 10.89 9.72 -0.61
N GLU A 240 10.25 10.83 -0.32
CA GLU A 240 10.22 11.98 -1.21
C GLU A 240 11.63 12.50 -1.51
N GLY A 241 11.96 12.65 -2.80
CA GLY A 241 13.26 13.11 -3.25
C GLY A 241 14.38 12.07 -3.13
N ASN A 242 14.07 10.80 -2.86
CA ASN A 242 15.02 9.69 -2.85
C ASN A 242 14.74 8.75 -4.03
N ASP A 243 14.99 9.22 -5.24
CA ASP A 243 14.86 8.44 -6.46
C ASP A 243 16.06 7.51 -6.65
N VAL A 244 15.87 6.42 -7.37
CA VAL A 244 16.91 5.42 -7.64
C VAL A 244 16.98 5.05 -9.11
N GLU A 245 18.16 4.68 -9.58
CA GLU A 245 18.40 4.22 -10.96
C GLU A 245 18.16 2.71 -11.12
N SER A 246 18.21 1.94 -10.02
CA SER A 246 18.02 0.48 -9.99
C SER A 246 16.87 0.09 -9.09
N LEU A 247 16.26 -1.04 -9.35
CA LEU A 247 15.30 -1.73 -8.47
C LEU A 247 15.94 -2.90 -7.71
N ASP A 248 17.26 -2.96 -7.61
CA ASP A 248 17.96 -3.87 -6.70
C ASP A 248 17.87 -3.34 -5.26
N LEU A 249 18.00 -4.22 -4.27
CA LEU A 249 18.11 -3.81 -2.87
C LEU A 249 19.30 -2.85 -2.69
N PRO A 250 19.18 -1.82 -1.84
CA PRO A 250 20.25 -0.86 -1.60
C PRO A 250 21.52 -1.52 -1.09
N GLY A 251 22.66 -0.91 -1.40
CA GLY A 251 23.97 -1.35 -0.92
C GLY A 251 24.34 -2.77 -1.31
N VAL A 252 24.92 -3.51 -0.39
CA VAL A 252 25.37 -4.90 -0.57
C VAL A 252 24.46 -5.92 0.11
N GLN A 253 23.22 -5.55 0.39
CA GLN A 253 22.27 -6.38 1.14
C GLN A 253 21.94 -7.70 0.42
N ARG A 254 21.81 -7.68 -0.91
CA ARG A 254 21.62 -8.90 -1.72
C ARG A 254 22.81 -9.85 -1.55
N GLU A 255 24.02 -9.34 -1.67
CA GLU A 255 25.25 -10.14 -1.51
C GLU A 255 25.34 -10.74 -0.11
N LEU A 256 24.91 -10.02 0.93
CA LEU A 256 24.83 -10.52 2.30
C LEU A 256 23.88 -11.73 2.39
N VAL A 257 22.66 -11.61 1.83
CA VAL A 257 21.70 -12.74 1.81
C VAL A 257 22.28 -13.93 1.07
N GLU A 258 22.88 -13.73 -0.11
CA GLU A 258 23.50 -14.79 -0.91
C GLU A 258 24.67 -15.47 -0.16
N ALA A 259 25.48 -14.70 0.57
CA ALA A 259 26.56 -15.25 1.39
C ALA A 259 26.05 -16.13 2.56
N ILE A 260 24.95 -15.71 3.20
CA ILE A 260 24.30 -16.50 4.25
C ILE A 260 23.68 -17.77 3.67
N GLN A 261 23.00 -17.70 2.53
CA GLN A 261 22.44 -18.87 1.84
C GLN A 261 23.51 -19.91 1.46
N ALA A 262 24.71 -19.44 1.09
CA ALA A 262 25.84 -20.31 0.74
C ALA A 262 26.32 -21.17 1.94
N THR A 263 25.96 -20.85 3.19
CA THR A 263 26.24 -21.68 4.37
C THR A 263 25.41 -22.96 4.41
N GLY A 264 24.29 -23.00 3.68
CA GLY A 264 23.32 -24.10 3.74
C GLY A 264 22.34 -24.01 4.92
N THR A 265 22.47 -23.01 5.79
CA THR A 265 21.49 -22.73 6.85
C THR A 265 20.19 -22.22 6.24
N PRO A 266 18.99 -22.73 6.61
CA PRO A 266 17.74 -22.21 6.12
C PRO A 266 17.60 -20.71 6.38
N VAL A 267 17.22 -19.93 5.36
CA VAL A 267 17.08 -18.48 5.43
C VAL A 267 15.63 -18.07 5.33
N VAL A 268 15.16 -17.27 6.26
CA VAL A 268 13.90 -16.52 6.19
C VAL A 268 14.23 -15.06 5.95
N MET A 269 13.88 -14.53 4.78
CA MET A 269 14.14 -13.13 4.43
C MET A 269 12.91 -12.27 4.74
N VAL A 270 13.12 -11.16 5.44
CA VAL A 270 12.11 -10.15 5.75
C VAL A 270 12.48 -8.86 5.04
N LEU A 271 11.57 -8.37 4.20
CA LEU A 271 11.72 -7.14 3.42
C LEU A 271 10.97 -5.99 4.09
N LEU A 272 11.72 -4.97 4.53
CA LEU A 272 11.20 -3.69 5.00
C LEU A 272 11.48 -2.64 3.92
N THR A 273 10.56 -2.48 2.97
CA THR A 273 10.80 -1.68 1.77
C THR A 273 9.62 -0.76 1.44
N GLY A 274 9.90 0.44 0.98
CA GLY A 274 8.88 1.37 0.47
C GLY A 274 8.74 1.35 -1.06
N ARG A 275 9.48 0.46 -1.73
CA ARG A 275 9.53 0.34 -3.19
C ARG A 275 9.38 -1.12 -3.61
N PRO A 276 8.75 -1.43 -4.76
CA PRO A 276 8.68 -2.79 -5.30
C PRO A 276 10.02 -3.17 -5.95
N TYR A 277 10.93 -3.72 -5.17
CA TYR A 277 12.24 -4.17 -5.65
C TYR A 277 12.16 -5.42 -6.53
N ALA A 278 13.15 -5.57 -7.42
CA ALA A 278 13.31 -6.73 -8.29
C ALA A 278 13.97 -7.88 -7.52
N VAL A 279 13.14 -8.65 -6.80
CA VAL A 279 13.58 -9.74 -5.92
C VAL A 279 13.37 -11.14 -6.51
N ALA A 280 13.35 -11.26 -7.84
CA ALA A 280 13.18 -12.56 -8.50
C ALA A 280 14.22 -13.60 -8.05
N TRP A 281 15.45 -13.18 -7.75
CA TRP A 281 16.51 -14.02 -7.21
C TRP A 281 16.17 -14.64 -5.84
N ALA A 282 15.29 -14.00 -5.06
CA ALA A 282 14.86 -14.48 -3.76
C ALA A 282 13.54 -15.27 -3.80
N ILE A 283 12.86 -15.30 -4.95
CA ILE A 283 11.57 -16.00 -5.12
C ILE A 283 11.72 -17.24 -5.98
N GLU A 284 12.59 -17.16 -6.99
CA GLU A 284 12.77 -18.23 -8.00
C GLU A 284 14.21 -18.73 -7.95
N GLY A 285 14.38 -20.02 -8.19
CA GLY A 285 15.69 -20.63 -8.29
C GLY A 285 16.07 -21.55 -7.12
N GLU A 286 17.13 -22.36 -7.33
CA GLU A 286 17.58 -23.37 -6.38
C GLU A 286 18.19 -22.78 -5.12
N SER A 287 18.65 -21.53 -5.17
CA SER A 287 19.26 -20.80 -4.04
C SER A 287 18.33 -19.75 -3.42
N ALA A 288 17.02 -19.81 -3.65
CA ALA A 288 16.08 -18.88 -3.02
C ALA A 288 15.99 -19.14 -1.51
N PRO A 289 15.73 -18.10 -0.68
CA PRO A 289 15.42 -18.27 0.74
C PRO A 289 14.27 -19.25 0.96
N ALA A 290 14.30 -19.98 2.06
CA ALA A 290 13.25 -20.92 2.47
C ALA A 290 11.89 -20.23 2.65
N ALA A 291 11.89 -18.97 3.08
CA ALA A 291 10.70 -18.14 3.07
C ALA A 291 11.05 -16.65 2.88
N VAL A 292 10.09 -15.89 2.32
CA VAL A 292 10.23 -14.45 2.09
C VAL A 292 8.95 -13.73 2.53
N LEU A 293 9.11 -12.72 3.38
CA LEU A 293 8.04 -11.83 3.83
C LEU A 293 8.28 -10.42 3.28
N GLN A 294 7.20 -9.76 2.88
CA GLN A 294 7.16 -8.33 2.57
C GLN A 294 6.30 -7.63 3.64
N ALA A 295 6.93 -6.76 4.43
CA ALA A 295 6.21 -6.04 5.47
C ALA A 295 6.02 -4.55 5.14
N PHE A 296 6.67 -4.03 4.10
CA PHE A 296 6.69 -2.59 3.78
C PHE A 296 7.19 -1.77 4.98
N PHE A 297 6.47 -0.72 5.37
CA PHE A 297 6.67 0.04 6.60
C PHE A 297 5.45 -0.19 7.51
N PRO A 298 5.48 -1.22 8.36
CA PRO A 298 4.29 -1.68 9.07
C PRO A 298 3.91 -0.82 10.29
N GLY A 299 4.70 0.22 10.61
CA GLY A 299 4.42 1.14 11.68
C GLY A 299 4.90 0.67 13.06
N GLU A 300 4.39 1.33 14.10
CA GLU A 300 4.83 1.16 15.50
C GLU A 300 4.64 -0.25 16.07
N GLU A 301 3.67 -1.01 15.55
CA GLU A 301 3.42 -2.40 15.93
C GLU A 301 4.02 -3.42 14.95
N GLY A 302 4.83 -2.95 14.01
CA GLY A 302 5.39 -3.77 12.93
C GLY A 302 6.32 -4.88 13.41
N GLY A 303 7.14 -4.63 14.41
CA GLY A 303 8.01 -5.67 15.01
C GLY A 303 7.20 -6.84 15.56
N SER A 304 6.16 -6.56 16.35
CA SER A 304 5.23 -7.56 16.89
C SER A 304 4.48 -8.32 15.81
N ALA A 305 4.04 -7.63 14.75
CA ALA A 305 3.34 -8.25 13.63
C ALA A 305 4.24 -9.23 12.87
N ILE A 306 5.45 -8.82 12.52
CA ILE A 306 6.45 -9.66 11.84
C ILE A 306 6.80 -10.87 12.70
N ALA A 307 7.10 -10.67 13.98
CA ALA A 307 7.42 -11.75 14.91
C ALA A 307 6.25 -12.73 15.06
N GLY A 308 5.00 -12.22 15.14
CA GLY A 308 3.80 -13.05 15.21
C GLY A 308 3.55 -13.87 13.96
N VAL A 309 3.87 -13.34 12.77
CA VAL A 309 3.83 -14.13 11.52
C VAL A 309 4.93 -15.18 11.53
N LEU A 310 6.17 -14.82 11.88
CA LEU A 310 7.28 -15.77 11.91
C LEU A 310 7.02 -16.94 12.88
N SER A 311 6.53 -16.67 14.07
CA SER A 311 6.23 -17.70 15.09
C SER A 311 5.03 -18.59 14.72
N GLY A 312 4.05 -18.04 13.98
CA GLY A 312 2.79 -18.69 13.65
C GLY A 312 1.64 -18.31 14.59
N ARG A 313 1.83 -17.34 15.49
CA ARG A 313 0.73 -16.72 16.26
C ARG A 313 -0.25 -16.04 15.32
N VAL A 314 0.26 -15.40 14.26
CA VAL A 314 -0.52 -14.75 13.20
C VAL A 314 -0.42 -15.58 11.93
N SER A 315 -1.55 -16.01 11.38
CA SER A 315 -1.59 -16.57 10.02
C SER A 315 -1.58 -15.42 8.99
N PRO A 316 -0.57 -15.35 8.11
CA PRO A 316 -0.46 -14.25 7.17
C PRO A 316 -1.67 -14.18 6.23
N SER A 317 -2.18 -12.98 6.03
CA SER A 317 -3.35 -12.72 5.18
C SER A 317 -3.17 -11.50 4.26
N GLY A 318 -2.05 -10.79 4.37
CA GLY A 318 -1.72 -9.68 3.50
C GLY A 318 -1.65 -10.08 2.03
N ARG A 319 -1.95 -9.13 1.14
CA ARG A 319 -1.85 -9.30 -0.31
C ARG A 319 -1.08 -8.15 -0.91
N LEU A 320 -0.28 -8.44 -1.93
CA LEU A 320 0.50 -7.42 -2.63
C LEU A 320 -0.42 -6.37 -3.26
N PRO A 321 -0.30 -5.08 -2.87
CA PRO A 321 -1.03 -3.98 -3.48
C PRO A 321 -0.40 -3.51 -4.80
N VAL A 322 0.75 -4.08 -5.16
CA VAL A 322 1.50 -3.84 -6.40
C VAL A 322 2.09 -5.15 -6.90
N SER A 323 2.33 -5.27 -8.20
CA SER A 323 3.12 -6.40 -8.73
C SER A 323 4.60 -6.18 -8.40
N LEU A 324 5.32 -7.25 -8.03
CA LEU A 324 6.77 -7.18 -7.87
C LEU A 324 7.45 -7.43 -9.22
N PRO A 325 8.34 -6.54 -9.68
CA PRO A 325 8.98 -6.66 -10.97
C PRO A 325 10.01 -7.81 -10.97
N ARG A 326 10.15 -8.48 -12.11
CA ARG A 326 11.19 -9.50 -12.34
C ARG A 326 12.57 -8.85 -12.41
N SER A 327 12.64 -7.70 -13.05
CA SER A 327 13.85 -6.87 -13.20
C SER A 327 13.46 -5.40 -13.36
N ALA A 328 14.41 -4.50 -13.20
CA ALA A 328 14.20 -3.06 -13.43
C ALA A 328 13.73 -2.74 -14.87
N GLY A 329 14.12 -3.56 -15.84
CA GLY A 329 13.72 -3.41 -17.23
C GLY A 329 12.38 -4.05 -17.62
N ALA A 330 11.79 -4.87 -16.73
CA ALA A 330 10.52 -5.55 -16.99
C ALA A 330 9.32 -4.63 -16.71
N GLN A 331 9.08 -3.66 -17.59
CA GLN A 331 8.02 -2.67 -17.48
C GLN A 331 6.95 -2.88 -18.56
N PRO A 332 5.67 -2.51 -18.31
CA PRO A 332 5.11 -1.98 -17.06
C PRO A 332 4.86 -3.08 -16.01
N PHE A 333 4.99 -2.73 -14.72
CA PHE A 333 4.69 -3.63 -13.60
C PHE A 333 3.21 -3.62 -13.21
N SER A 334 2.46 -2.64 -13.70
CA SER A 334 1.04 -2.51 -13.36
C SER A 334 0.23 -3.68 -13.92
N TYR A 335 -0.58 -4.33 -13.09
CA TYR A 335 -1.54 -5.34 -13.54
C TYR A 335 -2.65 -4.76 -14.44
N LEU A 336 -2.82 -3.44 -14.46
CA LEU A 336 -3.73 -2.71 -15.35
C LEU A 336 -3.14 -2.46 -16.75
N HIS A 337 -2.11 -3.20 -17.15
CA HIS A 337 -1.51 -3.06 -18.46
C HIS A 337 -2.45 -3.54 -19.59
N PRO A 338 -2.33 -2.99 -20.81
CA PRO A 338 -3.03 -3.52 -21.99
C PRO A 338 -2.40 -4.83 -22.46
N ILE A 339 -3.05 -5.51 -23.41
CA ILE A 339 -2.51 -6.74 -24.02
C ILE A 339 -1.08 -6.52 -24.53
N LEU A 340 -0.80 -5.39 -25.18
CA LEU A 340 0.54 -5.05 -25.68
C LEU A 340 1.61 -4.92 -24.58
N GLY A 341 1.21 -4.67 -23.32
CA GLY A 341 2.13 -4.63 -22.18
C GLY A 341 2.52 -6.00 -21.63
N GLY A 342 1.96 -7.08 -22.16
CA GLY A 342 2.28 -8.45 -21.80
C GLY A 342 3.42 -9.05 -22.64
N PRO A 343 3.74 -10.34 -22.42
CA PRO A 343 4.72 -11.07 -23.21
C PRO A 343 4.37 -11.07 -24.71
N SER A 344 5.38 -10.94 -25.56
CA SER A 344 5.19 -10.99 -27.01
C SER A 344 6.38 -11.66 -27.69
N GLU A 345 6.16 -12.19 -28.90
CA GLU A 345 7.21 -12.82 -29.72
C GLU A 345 8.21 -11.80 -30.28
N VAL A 346 7.91 -10.50 -30.20
CA VAL A 346 8.72 -9.43 -30.79
C VAL A 346 9.52 -8.64 -29.76
N THR A 347 9.38 -8.95 -28.47
CA THR A 347 10.15 -8.32 -27.38
C THR A 347 11.10 -9.31 -26.73
N SER A 348 12.33 -8.85 -26.44
CA SER A 348 13.38 -9.68 -25.83
C SER A 348 13.30 -9.72 -24.29
N ALA A 349 12.58 -8.78 -23.67
CA ALA A 349 12.39 -8.75 -22.21
C ALA A 349 11.08 -9.43 -21.82
N ASP A 350 11.11 -10.19 -20.74
CA ASP A 350 9.90 -10.71 -20.09
C ASP A 350 9.30 -9.63 -19.19
N PRO A 351 8.13 -9.07 -19.55
CA PRO A 351 7.49 -8.02 -18.75
C PRO A 351 6.66 -8.58 -17.60
N THR A 352 6.55 -9.92 -17.46
CA THR A 352 5.72 -10.51 -16.39
C THR A 352 6.35 -10.23 -15.02
N PRO A 353 5.54 -9.89 -14.02
CA PRO A 353 6.06 -9.74 -12.65
C PRO A 353 6.52 -11.09 -12.11
N VAL A 354 7.47 -11.07 -11.16
CA VAL A 354 7.82 -12.28 -10.42
C VAL A 354 6.66 -12.69 -9.50
N LEU A 355 5.99 -11.73 -8.91
CA LEU A 355 4.77 -11.93 -8.14
C LEU A 355 3.71 -10.88 -8.56
N PRO A 356 2.51 -11.33 -8.96
CA PRO A 356 1.48 -10.43 -9.46
C PRO A 356 0.75 -9.69 -8.32
N PHE A 357 0.09 -8.58 -8.67
CA PHE A 357 -0.86 -7.89 -7.80
C PHE A 357 -1.86 -8.88 -7.18
N GLY A 358 -2.14 -8.71 -5.89
CA GLY A 358 -3.05 -9.57 -5.14
C GLY A 358 -2.41 -10.85 -4.58
N HIS A 359 -1.15 -11.16 -4.93
CA HIS A 359 -0.45 -12.34 -4.41
C HIS A 359 -0.17 -12.22 -2.90
N GLY A 360 -0.27 -13.35 -2.22
CA GLY A 360 0.09 -13.55 -0.82
C GLY A 360 -0.33 -14.94 -0.35
N LEU A 361 0.56 -15.60 0.38
CA LEU A 361 0.35 -16.93 0.94
C LEU A 361 -0.25 -16.85 2.35
N SER A 362 -0.74 -17.98 2.84
CA SER A 362 -1.23 -18.16 4.21
C SER A 362 -0.61 -19.45 4.80
N TYR A 363 -0.78 -19.65 6.10
CA TYR A 363 -0.45 -20.92 6.75
C TYR A 363 -1.57 -21.96 6.63
N THR A 364 -2.66 -21.61 5.97
CA THR A 364 -3.72 -22.52 5.54
C THR A 364 -3.96 -22.38 4.04
N SER A 365 -4.85 -23.19 3.48
CA SER A 365 -5.18 -23.17 2.06
C SER A 365 -6.65 -22.89 1.85
N PHE A 366 -6.99 -22.24 0.76
CA PHE A 366 -8.37 -21.89 0.39
C PHE A 366 -8.66 -22.38 -1.02
N ALA A 367 -9.86 -22.94 -1.21
CA ALA A 367 -10.43 -23.24 -2.52
C ALA A 367 -11.58 -22.27 -2.82
N ARG A 368 -11.57 -21.70 -4.02
CA ARG A 368 -12.60 -20.78 -4.52
C ARG A 368 -13.25 -21.44 -5.72
N THR A 369 -14.55 -21.68 -5.65
CA THR A 369 -15.26 -22.49 -6.66
C THR A 369 -16.63 -21.91 -6.98
N GLY A 370 -17.14 -22.26 -8.16
CA GLY A 370 -18.53 -21.99 -8.52
C GLY A 370 -18.84 -20.51 -8.70
N LEU A 371 -17.93 -19.71 -9.23
CA LEU A 371 -18.27 -18.33 -9.60
C LEU A 371 -19.46 -18.33 -10.56
N ALA A 372 -20.52 -17.65 -10.17
CA ALA A 372 -21.75 -17.57 -10.94
C ALA A 372 -22.29 -16.13 -10.93
N VAL A 373 -22.90 -15.70 -12.03
CA VAL A 373 -23.64 -14.46 -12.14
C VAL A 373 -25.15 -14.73 -12.10
N ALA A 374 -25.91 -13.87 -11.44
CA ALA A 374 -27.35 -14.05 -11.28
C ALA A 374 -28.11 -13.94 -12.61
N ALA A 375 -27.56 -13.22 -13.57
CA ALA A 375 -28.09 -13.08 -14.93
C ALA A 375 -26.93 -13.00 -15.91
N SER A 376 -27.10 -13.57 -17.10
CA SER A 376 -26.07 -13.54 -18.17
C SER A 376 -25.98 -12.17 -18.86
N GLU A 377 -26.93 -11.26 -18.61
CA GLU A 377 -27.00 -9.93 -19.22
C GLU A 377 -27.37 -8.90 -18.16
N VAL A 378 -26.77 -7.70 -18.24
CA VAL A 378 -27.07 -6.52 -17.42
C VAL A 378 -27.04 -5.26 -18.31
N ARG A 379 -27.87 -4.28 -18.03
CA ARG A 379 -27.81 -3.00 -18.77
C ARG A 379 -26.65 -2.14 -18.29
N ALA A 380 -26.00 -1.43 -19.23
CA ALA A 380 -25.01 -0.42 -18.89
C ALA A 380 -25.61 0.63 -17.92
N GLY A 381 -24.94 0.89 -16.80
CA GLY A 381 -25.42 1.75 -15.69
C GLY A 381 -26.14 1.02 -14.57
N GLU A 382 -26.54 -0.25 -14.76
CA GLU A 382 -27.13 -1.09 -13.71
C GLU A 382 -26.09 -1.94 -13.00
N SER A 383 -26.48 -2.65 -11.92
CA SER A 383 -25.63 -3.55 -11.16
C SER A 383 -25.94 -5.02 -11.47
N PHE A 384 -24.92 -5.87 -11.41
CA PHE A 384 -25.08 -7.31 -11.44
C PHE A 384 -24.60 -7.96 -10.15
N THR A 385 -25.04 -9.18 -9.88
CA THR A 385 -24.61 -9.96 -8.74
C THR A 385 -23.73 -11.12 -9.20
N ALA A 386 -22.54 -11.24 -8.59
CA ALA A 386 -21.68 -12.41 -8.69
C ALA A 386 -21.56 -13.10 -7.33
N THR A 387 -21.54 -14.44 -7.32
CA THR A 387 -21.39 -15.25 -6.11
C THR A 387 -20.29 -16.29 -6.30
N VAL A 388 -19.54 -16.57 -5.24
CA VAL A 388 -18.48 -17.58 -5.23
C VAL A 388 -18.50 -18.33 -3.90
N GLU A 389 -18.25 -19.62 -3.92
CA GLU A 389 -18.05 -20.41 -2.70
C GLU A 389 -16.57 -20.47 -2.35
N VAL A 390 -16.24 -20.16 -1.09
CA VAL A 390 -14.87 -20.19 -0.56
C VAL A 390 -14.81 -21.15 0.60
N ARG A 391 -13.81 -22.03 0.59
CA ARG A 391 -13.60 -23.03 1.64
C ARG A 391 -12.16 -22.95 2.14
N ASN A 392 -11.99 -22.96 3.46
CA ASN A 392 -10.70 -23.25 4.07
C ASN A 392 -10.46 -24.76 3.97
N THR A 393 -9.47 -25.17 3.17
CA THR A 393 -9.16 -26.59 2.90
C THR A 393 -8.01 -27.11 3.74
N GLY A 394 -7.37 -26.23 4.53
CA GLY A 394 -6.31 -26.62 5.45
C GLY A 394 -6.82 -27.00 6.84
N ASP A 395 -5.91 -27.19 7.75
CA ASP A 395 -6.11 -27.65 9.13
C ASP A 395 -6.01 -26.54 10.18
N ARG A 396 -5.86 -25.29 9.74
CA ARG A 396 -5.76 -24.10 10.60
C ARG A 396 -6.79 -23.06 10.21
N ASP A 397 -7.23 -22.28 11.19
CA ASP A 397 -8.02 -21.09 10.93
C ASP A 397 -7.21 -20.06 10.14
N GLY A 398 -7.87 -19.30 9.29
CA GLY A 398 -7.18 -18.29 8.50
C GLY A 398 -8.13 -17.35 7.79
N THR A 399 -7.57 -16.29 7.27
CA THR A 399 -8.30 -15.25 6.54
C THR A 399 -7.93 -15.31 5.06
N ASP A 400 -8.94 -15.44 4.19
CA ASP A 400 -8.76 -15.23 2.76
C ASP A 400 -9.13 -13.79 2.38
N VAL A 401 -8.45 -13.25 1.36
CA VAL A 401 -8.87 -12.05 0.66
C VAL A 401 -9.44 -12.47 -0.69
N VAL A 402 -10.75 -12.62 -0.74
CA VAL A 402 -11.48 -13.04 -1.93
C VAL A 402 -11.53 -11.88 -2.92
N GLN A 403 -10.89 -12.04 -4.09
CA GLN A 403 -10.69 -10.98 -5.07
C GLN A 403 -11.47 -11.29 -6.34
N LEU A 404 -12.42 -10.41 -6.71
CA LEU A 404 -13.19 -10.50 -7.95
C LEU A 404 -12.55 -9.58 -9.00
N TYR A 405 -12.10 -10.18 -10.09
CA TYR A 405 -11.51 -9.50 -11.23
C TYR A 405 -12.42 -9.54 -12.45
N ALA A 406 -12.16 -8.60 -13.37
CA ALA A 406 -12.82 -8.55 -14.67
C ALA A 406 -11.85 -8.18 -15.77
N ARG A 407 -12.21 -8.58 -16.99
CA ARG A 407 -11.67 -8.09 -18.26
C ARG A 407 -12.82 -7.68 -19.16
N ASP A 408 -12.84 -6.42 -19.52
CA ASP A 408 -13.65 -5.92 -20.63
C ASP A 408 -12.97 -6.38 -21.93
N VAL A 409 -13.64 -7.27 -22.68
CA VAL A 409 -13.02 -7.98 -23.79
C VAL A 409 -12.70 -7.05 -24.96
N GLN A 410 -13.59 -6.08 -25.21
CA GLN A 410 -13.45 -5.11 -26.29
C GLN A 410 -14.10 -3.78 -25.95
N GLY A 411 -13.36 -2.68 -26.08
CA GLY A 411 -13.84 -1.33 -25.87
C GLY A 411 -13.41 -0.38 -26.98
N SER A 412 -14.00 0.80 -27.05
CA SER A 412 -13.61 1.87 -27.99
C SER A 412 -12.24 2.49 -27.69
N VAL A 413 -11.65 2.15 -26.55
CA VAL A 413 -10.26 2.44 -26.17
C VAL A 413 -9.62 1.19 -25.61
N THR A 414 -8.29 1.16 -25.56
CA THR A 414 -7.52 0.05 -24.98
C THR A 414 -7.95 -0.21 -23.53
N ARG A 415 -8.28 -1.48 -23.25
CA ARG A 415 -8.71 -1.93 -21.91
C ARG A 415 -7.62 -2.74 -21.22
N PRO A 416 -7.53 -2.69 -19.88
CA PRO A 416 -6.57 -3.51 -19.14
C PRO A 416 -6.92 -5.01 -19.25
N VAL A 417 -5.90 -5.86 -19.17
CA VAL A 417 -6.06 -7.33 -19.19
C VAL A 417 -6.73 -7.87 -17.93
N ALA A 418 -6.67 -7.13 -16.83
CA ALA A 418 -7.31 -7.44 -15.57
C ALA A 418 -7.66 -6.16 -14.83
N GLN A 419 -8.79 -6.12 -14.16
CA GLN A 419 -9.22 -5.04 -13.27
C GLN A 419 -9.87 -5.63 -12.04
N LEU A 420 -9.38 -5.29 -10.86
CA LEU A 420 -10.03 -5.65 -9.59
C LEU A 420 -11.34 -4.86 -9.48
N LEU A 421 -12.46 -5.56 -9.44
CA LEU A 421 -13.78 -4.95 -9.24
C LEU A 421 -14.07 -4.73 -7.76
N GLY A 422 -13.80 -5.76 -6.95
CA GLY A 422 -14.03 -5.73 -5.51
C GLY A 422 -13.30 -6.86 -4.80
N TYR A 423 -13.20 -6.76 -3.48
CA TYR A 423 -12.62 -7.79 -2.63
C TYR A 423 -13.35 -7.86 -1.29
N LEU A 424 -13.16 -8.98 -0.59
CA LEU A 424 -13.67 -9.19 0.77
C LEU A 424 -12.65 -9.97 1.59
N ARG A 425 -12.35 -9.51 2.82
CA ARG A 425 -11.65 -10.32 3.82
C ARG A 425 -12.65 -11.27 4.47
N LEU A 426 -12.31 -12.55 4.49
CA LEU A 426 -13.18 -13.63 4.94
C LEU A 426 -12.41 -14.53 5.91
N ASP A 427 -12.81 -14.50 7.18
CA ASP A 427 -12.27 -15.37 8.20
C ASP A 427 -13.01 -16.71 8.16
N LEU A 428 -12.26 -17.80 8.07
CA LEU A 428 -12.80 -19.17 8.03
C LEU A 428 -12.02 -20.07 8.99
N THR A 429 -12.73 -20.80 9.83
CA THR A 429 -12.14 -21.89 10.60
C THR A 429 -11.74 -23.06 9.69
N ALA A 430 -10.87 -23.95 10.19
CA ALA A 430 -10.43 -25.12 9.42
C ALA A 430 -11.63 -25.94 8.90
N GLY A 431 -11.68 -26.17 7.60
CA GLY A 431 -12.75 -26.92 6.92
C GLY A 431 -14.04 -26.13 6.66
N GLU A 432 -14.17 -24.92 7.17
CA GLU A 432 -15.36 -24.08 6.99
C GLU A 432 -15.50 -23.60 5.54
N SER A 433 -16.77 -23.40 5.12
CA SER A 433 -17.13 -22.83 3.82
C SER A 433 -18.12 -21.69 3.99
N ALA A 434 -17.97 -20.66 3.16
CA ALA A 434 -18.92 -19.56 3.06
C ALA A 434 -19.16 -19.19 1.59
N ARG A 435 -20.30 -18.60 1.31
CA ARG A 435 -20.62 -18.02 0.00
C ARG A 435 -20.46 -16.52 0.07
N VAL A 436 -19.57 -15.99 -0.77
CA VAL A 436 -19.35 -14.54 -0.93
C VAL A 436 -20.22 -14.05 -2.08
N ARG A 437 -20.93 -12.96 -1.84
CA ARG A 437 -21.75 -12.24 -2.82
C ARG A 437 -21.12 -10.86 -3.08
N PHE A 438 -20.97 -10.53 -4.35
CA PHE A 438 -20.57 -9.20 -4.83
C PHE A 438 -21.76 -8.61 -5.59
N GLU A 439 -22.19 -7.41 -5.21
CA GLU A 439 -23.10 -6.57 -6.00
C GLU A 439 -22.26 -5.49 -6.69
N VAL A 440 -22.12 -5.62 -8.00
CA VAL A 440 -21.15 -4.87 -8.80
C VAL A 440 -21.89 -3.92 -9.73
N PRO A 441 -21.78 -2.60 -9.53
CA PRO A 441 -22.28 -1.65 -10.52
C PRO A 441 -21.40 -1.68 -11.78
N THR A 442 -22.01 -1.69 -12.95
CA THR A 442 -21.27 -1.71 -14.24
C THR A 442 -20.38 -0.49 -14.40
N THR A 443 -20.63 0.59 -13.65
CA THR A 443 -19.78 1.79 -13.58
C THR A 443 -18.37 1.51 -13.05
N ARG A 444 -18.14 0.36 -12.39
CA ARG A 444 -16.78 -0.13 -12.06
C ARG A 444 -15.94 -0.44 -13.29
N LEU A 445 -16.57 -0.73 -14.43
CA LEU A 445 -15.92 -0.96 -15.71
C LEU A 445 -15.82 0.32 -16.57
N ALA A 446 -16.30 1.45 -16.05
CA ALA A 446 -16.29 2.71 -16.77
C ALA A 446 -14.87 3.17 -17.13
N PHE A 447 -14.73 3.78 -18.27
CA PHE A 447 -13.50 4.38 -18.76
C PHE A 447 -13.77 5.74 -19.44
N THR A 448 -12.71 6.49 -19.74
CA THR A 448 -12.80 7.77 -20.42
C THR A 448 -12.64 7.57 -21.92
N ASP A 449 -13.67 7.94 -22.69
CA ASP A 449 -13.70 7.84 -24.14
C ASP A 449 -12.81 8.91 -24.83
N PRO A 450 -12.55 8.84 -26.15
CA PRO A 450 -11.78 9.86 -26.87
C PRO A 450 -12.36 11.28 -26.84
N ARG A 451 -13.60 11.44 -26.37
CA ARG A 451 -14.27 12.74 -26.17
C ARG A 451 -14.22 13.22 -24.71
N TYR A 452 -13.37 12.59 -23.88
CA TYR A 452 -13.22 12.88 -22.45
C TYR A 452 -14.51 12.70 -21.62
N ARG A 453 -15.37 11.77 -22.01
CA ARG A 453 -16.58 11.41 -21.26
C ARG A 453 -16.36 10.11 -20.54
N ARG A 454 -16.78 10.02 -19.27
CA ARG A 454 -16.76 8.78 -18.51
C ARG A 454 -17.96 7.94 -18.90
N ILE A 455 -17.72 6.74 -19.45
CA ILE A 455 -18.78 5.90 -20.04
C ILE A 455 -18.62 4.44 -19.65
N VAL A 456 -19.75 3.69 -19.74
CA VAL A 456 -19.80 2.24 -19.79
C VAL A 456 -20.34 1.85 -21.16
N GLU A 457 -19.59 1.05 -21.90
CA GLU A 457 -20.02 0.52 -23.21
C GLU A 457 -20.66 -0.86 -23.07
N PRO A 458 -21.60 -1.23 -23.96
CA PRO A 458 -22.08 -2.60 -24.07
C PRO A 458 -20.96 -3.52 -24.63
N GLY A 459 -20.95 -4.77 -24.18
CA GLY A 459 -19.98 -5.76 -24.61
C GLY A 459 -19.79 -6.88 -23.60
N ALA A 460 -19.03 -7.89 -24.01
CA ALA A 460 -18.72 -9.05 -23.19
C ALA A 460 -17.68 -8.73 -22.11
N VAL A 461 -17.89 -9.21 -20.90
CA VAL A 461 -17.00 -9.09 -19.77
C VAL A 461 -16.71 -10.47 -19.21
N GLU A 462 -15.43 -10.81 -19.15
CA GLU A 462 -14.93 -11.98 -18.42
C GLU A 462 -14.79 -11.64 -16.94
N LEU A 463 -15.18 -12.57 -16.08
CA LEU A 463 -15.07 -12.44 -14.62
C LEU A 463 -14.30 -13.63 -14.07
N TRP A 464 -13.46 -13.42 -13.07
CA TRP A 464 -12.83 -14.51 -12.35
C TRP A 464 -12.56 -14.16 -10.88
N VAL A 465 -12.44 -15.21 -10.07
CA VAL A 465 -11.92 -15.15 -8.71
C VAL A 465 -10.68 -16.03 -8.63
N GLY A 466 -9.68 -15.56 -7.91
CA GLY A 466 -8.41 -16.26 -7.71
C GLY A 466 -7.56 -15.60 -6.64
N PRO A 467 -6.40 -16.20 -6.29
CA PRO A 467 -5.50 -15.70 -5.26
C PRO A 467 -4.71 -14.45 -5.69
N SER A 468 -4.77 -14.09 -6.97
CA SER A 468 -4.10 -12.91 -7.52
C SER A 468 -4.70 -12.52 -8.87
N SER A 469 -4.28 -11.39 -9.42
CA SER A 469 -4.70 -10.90 -10.73
C SER A 469 -4.36 -11.86 -11.90
N ALA A 470 -3.32 -12.68 -11.74
CA ALA A 470 -2.83 -13.58 -12.79
C ALA A 470 -3.42 -15.00 -12.74
N VAL A 471 -4.04 -15.40 -11.63
CA VAL A 471 -4.56 -16.75 -11.44
C VAL A 471 -6.07 -16.76 -11.45
N ARG A 472 -6.66 -17.55 -12.36
CA ARG A 472 -8.10 -17.72 -12.52
C ARG A 472 -8.52 -19.09 -12.00
N GLU A 473 -8.98 -19.17 -10.74
CA GLU A 473 -9.43 -20.45 -10.16
C GLU A 473 -10.85 -20.82 -10.62
N THR A 474 -11.73 -19.83 -10.71
CA THR A 474 -13.10 -20.00 -11.18
C THR A 474 -13.54 -18.80 -12.00
N GLU A 475 -14.23 -19.04 -13.10
CA GLU A 475 -14.54 -18.05 -14.11
C GLU A 475 -16.05 -17.99 -14.41
N ALA A 476 -16.51 -16.82 -14.83
CA ALA A 476 -17.84 -16.57 -15.37
C ALA A 476 -17.76 -15.49 -16.45
N ALA A 477 -18.85 -15.28 -17.17
CA ALA A 477 -18.96 -14.19 -18.13
C ALA A 477 -20.32 -13.51 -18.01
N ILE A 478 -20.37 -12.24 -18.36
CA ILE A 478 -21.60 -11.43 -18.43
C ILE A 478 -21.56 -10.53 -19.65
N GLU A 479 -22.73 -10.29 -20.25
CA GLU A 479 -22.92 -9.32 -21.34
C GLU A 479 -23.45 -8.01 -20.76
N ILE A 480 -22.77 -6.90 -21.01
CA ILE A 480 -23.33 -5.56 -20.77
C ILE A 480 -24.12 -5.17 -22.02
N ALA A 481 -25.42 -4.93 -21.85
CA ALA A 481 -26.33 -4.64 -22.92
C ALA A 481 -26.84 -3.20 -22.91
N GLY A 482 -27.54 -2.81 -23.99
CA GLY A 482 -28.19 -1.51 -24.11
C GLY A 482 -27.30 -0.43 -24.71
N PRO A 483 -27.71 0.84 -24.65
CA PRO A 483 -26.92 1.96 -25.14
C PRO A 483 -25.73 2.26 -24.21
N VAL A 484 -24.72 2.97 -24.74
CA VAL A 484 -23.63 3.53 -23.93
C VAL A 484 -24.22 4.37 -22.79
N HIS A 485 -23.82 4.04 -21.57
CA HIS A 485 -24.19 4.80 -20.37
C HIS A 485 -23.15 5.87 -20.07
N HIS A 486 -23.59 7.10 -19.87
CA HIS A 486 -22.76 8.22 -19.45
C HIS A 486 -22.74 8.33 -17.93
N VAL A 487 -21.59 8.06 -17.31
CA VAL A 487 -21.47 8.08 -15.86
C VAL A 487 -21.58 9.48 -15.30
N THR A 488 -22.43 9.66 -14.31
CA THR A 488 -22.71 10.89 -13.59
C THR A 488 -22.34 10.77 -12.11
N ILE A 489 -22.47 11.85 -11.36
CA ILE A 489 -22.24 11.84 -9.90
C ILE A 489 -23.30 11.02 -9.15
N ALA A 490 -24.47 10.82 -9.75
CA ALA A 490 -25.58 10.07 -9.13
C ALA A 490 -25.44 8.55 -9.27
N ASP A 491 -24.52 8.08 -10.12
CA ASP A 491 -24.34 6.66 -10.34
C ASP A 491 -23.60 5.99 -9.18
N GLU A 492 -24.04 4.78 -8.79
CA GLU A 492 -23.32 3.94 -7.84
C GLU A 492 -21.95 3.54 -8.41
N ARG A 493 -20.91 3.54 -7.55
CA ARG A 493 -19.53 3.25 -7.94
C ARG A 493 -18.85 2.22 -7.05
N TYR A 494 -19.49 1.85 -5.95
CA TYR A 494 -18.93 0.95 -4.96
C TYR A 494 -19.53 -0.45 -5.09
N VAL A 495 -18.67 -1.43 -4.94
CA VAL A 495 -19.09 -2.84 -4.86
C VAL A 495 -19.51 -3.12 -3.43
N ARG A 496 -20.73 -3.65 -3.27
CA ARG A 496 -21.20 -4.15 -1.98
C ARG A 496 -20.89 -5.61 -1.86
N THR A 497 -20.48 -6.04 -0.69
CA THR A 497 -20.14 -7.44 -0.41
C THR A 497 -20.94 -7.96 0.78
N SER A 498 -21.33 -9.23 0.72
CA SER A 498 -21.95 -9.93 1.84
C SER A 498 -21.52 -11.40 1.89
N VAL A 499 -21.65 -12.00 3.07
CA VAL A 499 -21.30 -13.40 3.32
C VAL A 499 -22.54 -14.17 3.74
N GLU A 500 -22.76 -15.33 3.12
CA GLU A 500 -23.82 -16.27 3.45
C GLU A 500 -23.19 -17.60 3.89
N PRO A 501 -23.65 -18.21 5.01
CA PRO A 501 -23.20 -19.55 5.38
C PRO A 501 -23.61 -20.58 4.31
N VAL A 502 -22.71 -21.48 3.95
CA VAL A 502 -23.05 -22.60 3.06
C VAL A 502 -23.84 -23.64 3.84
N GLY A 503 -25.08 -23.93 3.40
CA GLY A 503 -25.96 -24.89 4.05
C GLY A 503 -27.03 -24.30 4.97
N ALA A 504 -27.12 -23.00 5.14
CA ALA A 504 -28.26 -22.36 5.79
C ALA A 504 -29.47 -22.37 4.84
N SER A 505 -30.59 -23.01 5.27
CA SER A 505 -31.87 -22.88 4.57
C SER A 505 -32.30 -21.41 4.55
N ALA A 506 -32.90 -20.98 3.45
CA ALA A 506 -33.43 -19.63 3.28
C ALA A 506 -34.27 -19.18 4.47
N GLY A 507 -33.73 -18.32 5.35
CA GLY A 507 -34.43 -17.85 6.55
C GLY A 507 -33.55 -17.33 7.69
N ALA A 508 -32.22 -17.48 7.64
CA ALA A 508 -31.33 -16.89 8.64
C ALA A 508 -31.06 -15.42 8.30
N PRO A 509 -31.04 -14.50 9.30
CA PRO A 509 -30.71 -13.10 9.03
C PRO A 509 -29.27 -12.97 8.53
N ALA A 510 -29.10 -12.23 7.45
CA ALA A 510 -27.79 -11.89 6.89
C ALA A 510 -26.94 -11.15 7.95
N VAL A 511 -25.65 -11.51 8.06
CA VAL A 511 -24.66 -10.75 8.83
C VAL A 511 -24.59 -9.35 8.23
N PRO A 512 -24.49 -8.26 9.05
CA PRO A 512 -24.66 -6.90 8.57
C PRO A 512 -23.67 -6.54 7.48
N GLU A 513 -24.24 -5.88 6.48
CA GLU A 513 -23.60 -5.27 5.32
C GLU A 513 -22.39 -4.43 5.73
N ARG A 514 -21.18 -4.80 5.32
CA ARG A 514 -20.03 -3.90 5.37
C ARG A 514 -20.01 -3.06 4.10
N VAL A 515 -20.46 -1.83 4.21
CA VAL A 515 -20.20 -0.80 3.20
C VAL A 515 -18.74 -0.38 3.41
N LEU A 516 -17.89 -0.61 2.43
CA LEU A 516 -16.56 0.00 2.40
C LEU A 516 -16.76 1.47 2.04
N GLU A 517 -16.87 2.33 3.06
CA GLU A 517 -16.81 3.77 2.84
C GLU A 517 -15.40 4.14 2.37
N PRO A 518 -15.26 5.06 1.40
CA PRO A 518 -13.97 5.50 0.92
C PRO A 518 -13.26 6.30 2.02
N SER A 519 -12.02 5.90 2.32
CA SER A 519 -11.05 6.74 3.06
C SER A 519 -10.57 7.90 2.20
#